data_a68482051d79d47f84e654699891ec1f
#
_entry.id   a68482051d79d47f84e654699891ec1f
#
_cell.length_a   1.000
_cell.length_b   1.000
_cell.length_c   1.000
_cell.angle_alpha   90.00
_cell.angle_beta   90.00
_cell.angle_gamma   90.00
#
_symmetry.space_group_name_H-M   'P 1'
#
loop_
_entity.id
_entity.type
_entity.pdbx_description
1 polymer ?
#
loop_
_entity_poly.entity_id
_entity_poly.type
_entity_poly.pdbx_seq_one_letter_code
_entity_poly.pdbx_strand_id
1 'polypeptide(L)'
;MRALALSLVFASCATLEGTKPDLQVQLEGKLLGHKVYAQCALHRSAFFDDPTRDLVSAHRVSARFLALNARGEPLPLEAKLNRVHPGSIWRIDRISFPTRFERVMRPLRSPRHLAWLHLLSGSSRAILVIPEHVSDAEAVLSWLDQRFGHEPPRGLAGLSPATRSAVTQGRLVSEMDAGAAKLALCPPDRVFRDVRATPPVEKWIYLHQGGDHRMAVLIDGKVTGKLLPLSPEALKALEQP
;
A
#
# COMPACT_ATOMS: atom_id res chain seq x y z
N MET A 1 45.41 -19.30 -25.95
CA MET A 1 44.99 -18.23 -25.02
C MET A 1 43.56 -17.81 -25.34
N ARG A 2 42.55 -18.45 -24.80
CA ARG A 2 41.13 -18.04 -24.82
C ARG A 2 40.33 -18.94 -23.87
N ALA A 3 40.48 -18.73 -22.53
CA ALA A 3 39.70 -19.48 -21.53
C ALA A 3 39.62 -18.70 -20.21
N LEU A 4 39.26 -17.40 -20.26
CA LEU A 4 39.24 -16.59 -19.04
C LEU A 4 38.07 -15.58 -19.00
N ALA A 5 36.99 -15.79 -19.75
CA ALA A 5 35.87 -14.84 -19.79
C ALA A 5 34.53 -15.37 -19.29
N LEU A 6 34.47 -16.59 -18.74
CA LEU A 6 33.16 -17.19 -18.36
C LEU A 6 32.89 -17.26 -16.85
N SER A 7 33.80 -16.86 -15.98
CA SER A 7 33.68 -17.04 -14.52
C SER A 7 33.08 -15.85 -13.77
N LEU A 8 32.83 -14.72 -14.39
CA LEU A 8 32.39 -13.50 -13.72
C LEU A 8 30.87 -13.26 -13.71
N VAL A 9 30.08 -14.08 -14.42
CA VAL A 9 28.62 -13.88 -14.49
C VAL A 9 27.87 -14.57 -13.34
N PHE A 10 28.47 -15.53 -12.66
CA PHE A 10 27.79 -16.29 -11.59
C PHE A 10 27.91 -15.69 -10.18
N ALA A 11 28.79 -14.73 -9.95
CA ALA A 11 28.97 -14.14 -8.61
C ALA A 11 27.91 -13.09 -8.24
N SER A 12 27.18 -12.55 -9.20
CA SER A 12 26.16 -11.52 -8.97
C SER A 12 24.75 -12.08 -8.60
N CYS A 13 24.55 -13.39 -8.74
CA CYS A 13 23.26 -14.04 -8.39
C CYS A 13 23.14 -14.48 -6.92
N ALA A 14 24.15 -14.26 -6.11
CA ALA A 14 24.21 -14.83 -4.76
C ALA A 14 23.42 -14.08 -3.68
N THR A 15 22.82 -12.90 -3.98
CA THR A 15 22.20 -12.03 -2.96
C THR A 15 20.69 -11.85 -3.07
N LEU A 16 20.03 -12.50 -4.01
CA LEU A 16 18.57 -12.51 -4.07
C LEU A 16 18.01 -13.66 -3.22
N GLU A 17 18.09 -13.51 -1.91
CA GLU A 17 17.45 -14.46 -1.01
C GLU A 17 15.92 -14.38 -1.13
N GLY A 18 15.25 -15.53 -1.20
CA GLY A 18 13.80 -15.62 -1.04
C GLY A 18 13.38 -15.18 0.37
N THR A 19 12.09 -15.01 0.63
CA THR A 19 11.58 -14.77 1.98
C THR A 19 12.01 -15.92 2.89
N LYS A 20 12.57 -15.60 4.06
CA LYS A 20 13.08 -16.60 5.01
C LYS A 20 11.97 -17.59 5.39
N PRO A 21 12.22 -18.92 5.39
CA PRO A 21 11.19 -19.92 5.71
C PRO A 21 10.50 -19.67 7.05
N ASP A 22 11.28 -19.32 8.09
CA ASP A 22 10.72 -19.03 9.42
C ASP A 22 9.73 -17.86 9.41
N LEU A 23 9.99 -16.82 8.62
CA LEU A 23 9.07 -15.70 8.45
C LEU A 23 7.78 -16.14 7.72
N GLN A 24 7.91 -17.03 6.72
CA GLN A 24 6.74 -17.57 6.02
C GLN A 24 5.84 -18.33 7.00
N VAL A 25 6.40 -19.26 7.78
CA VAL A 25 5.66 -20.05 8.78
C VAL A 25 5.00 -19.15 9.83
N GLN A 26 5.71 -18.12 10.31
CA GLN A 26 5.16 -17.18 11.30
C GLN A 26 3.98 -16.38 10.72
N LEU A 27 4.09 -15.87 9.49
CA LEU A 27 3.02 -15.10 8.85
C LEU A 27 1.81 -15.99 8.52
N GLU A 28 2.04 -17.19 8.01
CA GLU A 28 0.95 -18.14 7.75
C GLU A 28 0.21 -18.50 9.03
N GLY A 29 0.91 -18.84 10.09
CA GLY A 29 0.31 -19.20 11.37
C GLY A 29 -0.48 -18.06 12.03
N LYS A 30 -0.09 -16.79 11.80
CA LYS A 30 -0.73 -15.63 12.40
C LYS A 30 -1.85 -15.00 11.56
N LEU A 31 -1.87 -15.25 10.25
CA LEU A 31 -2.75 -14.52 9.34
C LEU A 31 -3.77 -15.39 8.60
N LEU A 32 -3.44 -16.66 8.29
CA LEU A 32 -4.33 -17.51 7.50
C LEU A 32 -5.67 -17.76 8.18
N GLY A 33 -6.74 -17.62 7.42
CA GLY A 33 -8.12 -17.83 7.89
C GLY A 33 -8.70 -16.69 8.70
N HIS A 34 -7.88 -15.70 9.10
CA HIS A 34 -8.35 -14.60 9.94
C HIS A 34 -9.28 -13.68 9.17
N LYS A 35 -10.35 -13.27 9.87
CA LYS A 35 -11.25 -12.20 9.46
C LYS A 35 -10.61 -10.87 9.80
N VAL A 36 -10.59 -9.96 8.83
CA VAL A 36 -10.00 -8.63 8.97
C VAL A 36 -10.95 -7.57 8.43
N TYR A 37 -10.83 -6.34 8.93
CA TYR A 37 -11.63 -5.19 8.55
C TYR A 37 -10.75 -4.15 7.89
N ALA A 38 -11.15 -3.64 6.73
CA ALA A 38 -10.45 -2.51 6.12
C ALA A 38 -10.49 -1.30 7.07
N GLN A 39 -9.33 -0.79 7.44
CA GLN A 39 -9.18 0.34 8.37
C GLN A 39 -9.31 1.70 7.67
N CYS A 40 -9.15 1.72 6.37
CA CYS A 40 -9.17 2.92 5.54
C CYS A 40 -9.70 2.61 4.14
N ALA A 41 -9.97 3.65 3.35
CA ALA A 41 -10.39 3.48 1.96
C ALA A 41 -9.19 3.11 1.09
N LEU A 42 -9.19 1.86 0.59
CA LEU A 42 -8.11 1.34 -0.24
C LEU A 42 -8.46 1.43 -1.73
N HIS A 43 -7.47 1.64 -2.56
CA HIS A 43 -7.61 1.61 -4.01
C HIS A 43 -7.77 0.18 -4.51
N ARG A 44 -8.63 -0.01 -5.50
CA ARG A 44 -8.71 -1.25 -6.29
C ARG A 44 -8.19 -0.98 -7.69
N SER A 45 -7.37 -1.89 -8.19
CA SER A 45 -6.81 -1.85 -9.54
C SER A 45 -6.82 -3.27 -10.11
N ALA A 46 -6.72 -3.41 -11.44
CA ALA A 46 -6.55 -4.73 -12.03
C ALA A 46 -5.26 -5.39 -11.54
N PHE A 47 -5.33 -6.68 -11.26
CA PHE A 47 -4.14 -7.44 -10.91
C PHE A 47 -3.54 -8.04 -12.19
N PHE A 48 -2.27 -7.76 -12.44
CA PHE A 48 -1.59 -8.10 -13.70
C PHE A 48 -1.44 -9.61 -13.98
N ASP A 49 -1.49 -10.42 -12.93
CA ASP A 49 -1.25 -11.88 -13.03
C ASP A 49 -2.55 -12.69 -13.08
N ASP A 50 -3.66 -12.11 -12.61
CA ASP A 50 -4.95 -12.78 -12.56
C ASP A 50 -6.09 -11.74 -12.69
N PRO A 51 -6.73 -11.64 -13.86
CA PRO A 51 -7.79 -10.66 -14.10
C PRO A 51 -9.05 -10.89 -13.28
N THR A 52 -9.19 -12.06 -12.64
CA THR A 52 -10.31 -12.38 -11.75
C THR A 52 -10.15 -11.79 -10.34
N ARG A 53 -9.02 -11.14 -10.07
CA ARG A 53 -8.68 -10.55 -8.78
C ARG A 53 -8.39 -9.06 -8.92
N ASP A 54 -8.65 -8.33 -7.86
CA ASP A 54 -8.26 -6.93 -7.79
C ASP A 54 -6.96 -6.79 -6.99
N LEU A 55 -6.09 -5.89 -7.42
CA LEU A 55 -4.99 -5.42 -6.60
C LEU A 55 -5.52 -4.37 -5.64
N VAL A 56 -5.33 -4.57 -4.34
CA VAL A 56 -5.70 -3.62 -3.28
C VAL A 56 -4.45 -2.97 -2.73
N SER A 57 -4.47 -1.64 -2.62
CA SER A 57 -3.34 -0.85 -2.11
C SER A 57 -3.80 0.41 -1.39
N ALA A 58 -2.99 0.90 -0.43
CA ALA A 58 -3.25 2.17 0.24
C ALA A 58 -3.16 3.37 -0.72
N HIS A 59 -2.28 3.28 -1.72
CA HIS A 59 -2.05 4.33 -2.71
C HIS A 59 -2.45 3.85 -4.09
N ARG A 60 -2.81 4.79 -4.97
CA ARG A 60 -3.08 4.47 -6.37
C ARG A 60 -1.82 3.90 -7.01
N VAL A 61 -1.92 2.69 -7.54
CA VAL A 61 -0.82 2.09 -8.30
C VAL A 61 -0.68 2.84 -9.62
N SER A 62 0.53 3.26 -9.95
CA SER A 62 0.80 3.96 -11.20
C SER A 62 0.43 3.08 -12.39
N ALA A 63 -0.21 3.66 -13.41
CA ALA A 63 -0.51 3.00 -14.68
C ALA A 63 0.72 2.36 -15.33
N ARG A 64 1.92 2.90 -15.06
CA ARG A 64 3.19 2.36 -15.53
C ARG A 64 3.45 0.92 -15.05
N PHE A 65 2.97 0.55 -13.86
CA PHE A 65 3.11 -0.80 -13.31
C PHE A 65 1.97 -1.74 -13.71
N LEU A 66 0.85 -1.19 -14.18
CA LEU A 66 -0.36 -1.93 -14.53
C LEU A 66 -0.54 -2.08 -16.05
N ALA A 67 0.37 -1.51 -16.85
CA ALA A 67 0.18 -1.40 -18.30
C ALA A 67 0.12 -2.74 -19.02
N LEU A 68 0.78 -3.78 -18.50
CA LEU A 68 0.89 -5.06 -19.18
C LEU A 68 0.67 -6.21 -18.20
N ASN A 69 0.00 -7.29 -18.66
CA ASN A 69 -0.08 -8.55 -17.92
C ASN A 69 1.24 -9.33 -17.99
N ALA A 70 1.29 -10.51 -17.35
CA ALA A 70 2.46 -11.39 -17.37
C ALA A 70 2.88 -11.85 -18.77
N ARG A 71 1.94 -11.82 -19.74
CA ARG A 71 2.20 -12.16 -21.16
C ARG A 71 2.64 -10.98 -22.00
N GLY A 72 2.70 -9.76 -21.42
CA GLY A 72 3.02 -8.53 -22.14
C GLY A 72 1.85 -7.90 -22.88
N GLU A 73 0.62 -8.37 -22.63
CA GLU A 73 -0.59 -7.81 -23.23
C GLU A 73 -1.07 -6.59 -22.41
N PRO A 74 -1.62 -5.55 -23.07
CA PRO A 74 -2.19 -4.42 -22.34
C PRO A 74 -3.29 -4.86 -21.39
N LEU A 75 -3.18 -4.46 -20.13
CA LEU A 75 -4.30 -4.59 -19.19
C LEU A 75 -5.34 -3.52 -19.52
N PRO A 76 -6.63 -3.86 -19.58
CA PRO A 76 -7.68 -2.88 -19.67
C PRO A 76 -7.63 -2.04 -18.39
N LEU A 77 -7.09 -0.84 -18.49
CA LEU A 77 -7.05 0.16 -17.43
C LEU A 77 -8.42 0.81 -17.23
N GLU A 78 -9.49 0.09 -17.48
CA GLU A 78 -10.80 0.53 -16.99
C GLU A 78 -10.67 0.64 -15.48
N ALA A 79 -10.30 1.83 -15.07
CA ALA A 79 -10.36 2.27 -13.71
C ALA A 79 -11.81 2.16 -13.23
N LYS A 80 -12.24 0.95 -12.90
CA LYS A 80 -13.32 0.78 -11.94
C LYS A 80 -12.73 1.39 -10.67
N LEU A 81 -13.02 2.67 -10.48
CA LEU A 81 -12.65 3.45 -9.30
C LEU A 81 -13.36 2.94 -8.04
N ASN A 82 -13.66 1.65 -8.01
CA ASN A 82 -14.25 0.99 -6.87
C ASN A 82 -13.16 0.88 -5.81
N ARG A 83 -13.42 1.49 -4.67
CA ARG A 83 -12.55 1.39 -3.51
C ARG A 83 -13.03 0.28 -2.59
N VAL A 84 -12.11 -0.27 -1.82
CA VAL A 84 -12.44 -1.00 -0.61
C VAL A 84 -12.84 0.05 0.44
N HIS A 85 -14.05 -0.05 0.97
CA HIS A 85 -14.55 0.91 1.95
C HIS A 85 -14.06 0.57 3.35
N PRO A 86 -13.77 1.57 4.21
CA PRO A 86 -13.49 1.33 5.62
C PRO A 86 -14.61 0.52 6.27
N GLY A 87 -14.26 -0.44 7.11
CA GLY A 87 -15.19 -1.35 7.77
C GLY A 87 -15.63 -2.56 6.94
N SER A 88 -15.29 -2.63 5.64
CA SER A 88 -15.56 -3.84 4.85
C SER A 88 -14.78 -5.02 5.38
N ILE A 89 -15.45 -6.19 5.35
CA ILE A 89 -14.95 -7.42 5.95
C ILE A 89 -14.29 -8.28 4.89
N TRP A 90 -13.10 -8.77 5.22
CA TRP A 90 -12.30 -9.66 4.39
C TRP A 90 -11.79 -10.84 5.20
N ARG A 91 -11.46 -11.94 4.54
CA ARG A 91 -10.75 -13.07 5.12
C ARG A 91 -9.45 -13.27 4.37
N ILE A 92 -8.37 -13.52 5.10
CA ILE A 92 -7.09 -13.89 4.51
C ILE A 92 -7.15 -15.38 4.15
N ASP A 93 -7.20 -15.67 2.86
CA ASP A 93 -7.40 -17.02 2.33
C ASP A 93 -6.08 -17.75 2.09
N ARG A 94 -5.08 -17.02 1.61
CA ARG A 94 -3.76 -17.55 1.29
C ARG A 94 -2.70 -16.45 1.40
N ILE A 95 -1.47 -16.84 1.69
CA ILE A 95 -0.27 -16.00 1.56
C ILE A 95 0.61 -16.64 0.48
N SER A 96 1.12 -15.84 -0.45
CA SER A 96 2.07 -16.27 -1.46
C SER A 96 3.36 -15.50 -1.30
N PHE A 97 4.49 -16.21 -1.31
CA PHE A 97 5.82 -15.63 -1.23
C PHE A 97 6.50 -15.73 -2.59
N PRO A 98 7.08 -14.65 -3.11
CA PRO A 98 7.74 -14.68 -4.41
C PRO A 98 8.95 -15.60 -4.37
N THR A 99 9.06 -16.46 -5.36
CA THR A 99 10.25 -17.27 -5.58
C THR A 99 11.41 -16.38 -6.06
N ARG A 100 12.65 -16.90 -5.95
CA ARG A 100 13.83 -16.24 -6.54
C ARG A 100 13.63 -15.89 -8.01
N PHE A 101 13.09 -16.82 -8.76
CA PHE A 101 12.83 -16.65 -10.19
C PHE A 101 11.82 -15.52 -10.45
N GLU A 102 10.73 -15.48 -9.71
CA GLU A 102 9.73 -14.41 -9.84
C GLU A 102 10.30 -13.03 -9.50
N ARG A 103 11.20 -12.94 -8.52
CA ARG A 103 11.87 -11.67 -8.19
C ARG A 103 12.81 -11.19 -9.30
N VAL A 104 13.50 -12.11 -10.00
CA VAL A 104 14.42 -11.78 -11.10
C VAL A 104 13.66 -11.43 -12.38
N MET A 105 12.60 -12.18 -12.70
CA MET A 105 11.87 -12.03 -13.96
C MET A 105 10.84 -10.89 -13.97
N ARG A 106 10.49 -10.34 -12.80
CA ARG A 106 9.43 -9.31 -12.66
C ARG A 106 9.90 -7.93 -12.18
N PRO A 107 11.17 -7.51 -12.26
CA PRO A 107 11.62 -6.25 -11.66
C PRO A 107 10.99 -5.01 -12.29
N LEU A 108 10.42 -5.12 -13.49
CA LEU A 108 9.86 -4.00 -14.25
C LEU A 108 8.33 -3.92 -14.20
N ARG A 109 7.63 -4.95 -13.69
CA ARG A 109 6.16 -5.09 -13.85
C ARG A 109 5.39 -5.25 -12.54
N SER A 110 6.07 -5.46 -11.45
CA SER A 110 5.46 -5.61 -10.12
C SER A 110 6.20 -4.77 -9.10
N PRO A 111 5.49 -4.10 -8.16
CA PRO A 111 6.16 -3.53 -7.02
C PRO A 111 6.99 -4.60 -6.33
N ARG A 112 8.19 -4.25 -5.85
CA ARG A 112 8.97 -5.15 -5.01
C ARG A 112 8.14 -5.50 -3.78
N HIS A 113 7.96 -6.77 -3.53
CA HIS A 113 7.07 -7.26 -2.49
C HIS A 113 7.71 -8.37 -1.68
N LEU A 114 7.38 -8.40 -0.40
CA LEU A 114 7.73 -9.48 0.52
C LEU A 114 6.78 -10.67 0.29
N ALA A 115 5.48 -10.39 0.24
CA ALA A 115 4.44 -11.40 0.10
C ALA A 115 3.17 -10.80 -0.52
N TRP A 116 2.29 -11.67 -0.99
CA TRP A 116 0.93 -11.34 -1.43
C TRP A 116 -0.08 -11.99 -0.51
N LEU A 117 -0.96 -11.19 0.08
CA LEU A 117 -2.10 -11.66 0.83
C LEU A 117 -3.30 -11.78 -0.11
N HIS A 118 -3.85 -12.98 -0.22
CA HIS A 118 -5.06 -13.26 -0.96
C HIS A 118 -6.26 -13.04 -0.04
N LEU A 119 -7.11 -12.11 -0.40
CA LEU A 119 -8.26 -11.66 0.39
C LEU A 119 -9.56 -12.09 -0.28
N LEU A 120 -10.53 -12.55 0.52
CA LEU A 120 -11.88 -12.90 0.09
C LEU A 120 -12.92 -12.08 0.84
N SER A 121 -13.94 -11.57 0.12
CA SER A 121 -15.11 -10.92 0.68
C SER A 121 -16.33 -11.25 -0.18
N GLY A 122 -17.14 -12.23 0.26
CA GLY A 122 -18.20 -12.82 -0.58
C GLY A 122 -17.62 -13.40 -1.87
N SER A 123 -18.08 -12.93 -3.02
CA SER A 123 -17.55 -13.32 -4.35
C SER A 123 -16.31 -12.48 -4.77
N SER A 124 -15.99 -11.40 -4.06
CA SER A 124 -14.86 -10.56 -4.39
C SER A 124 -13.54 -11.20 -3.96
N ARG A 125 -12.55 -11.17 -4.86
CA ARG A 125 -11.21 -11.67 -4.64
C ARG A 125 -10.22 -10.52 -4.82
N ALA A 126 -9.30 -10.37 -3.89
CA ALA A 126 -8.30 -9.31 -3.96
C ALA A 126 -6.92 -9.79 -3.53
N ILE A 127 -5.91 -9.06 -3.95
CA ILE A 127 -4.50 -9.24 -3.58
C ILE A 127 -4.03 -7.97 -2.88
N LEU A 128 -3.54 -8.10 -1.66
CA LEU A 128 -2.81 -7.03 -0.97
C LEU A 128 -1.32 -7.35 -1.04
N VAL A 129 -0.55 -6.41 -1.57
CA VAL A 129 0.91 -6.54 -1.68
C VAL A 129 1.56 -6.03 -0.41
N ILE A 130 2.31 -6.89 0.28
CA ILE A 130 3.19 -6.47 1.39
C ILE A 130 4.50 -5.99 0.78
N PRO A 131 4.93 -4.74 1.05
CA PRO A 131 6.16 -4.19 0.49
C PRO A 131 7.41 -4.90 1.02
N GLU A 132 8.46 -4.94 0.21
CA GLU A 132 9.73 -5.60 0.55
C GLU A 132 10.45 -4.95 1.76
N HIS A 133 10.26 -3.64 1.98
CA HIS A 133 10.88 -2.94 3.11
C HIS A 133 10.29 -3.33 4.48
N VAL A 134 9.15 -4.02 4.48
CA VAL A 134 8.52 -4.57 5.70
C VAL A 134 9.05 -6.00 5.86
N SER A 135 10.20 -6.18 6.52
CA SER A 135 11.03 -7.39 6.38
C SER A 135 10.93 -8.40 7.52
N ASP A 136 10.25 -8.08 8.61
CA ASP A 136 10.05 -8.97 9.76
C ASP A 136 8.56 -9.14 10.09
N ALA A 137 8.24 -10.16 10.88
CA ALA A 137 6.85 -10.52 11.17
C ALA A 137 6.09 -9.43 11.93
N GLU A 138 6.72 -8.75 12.88
CA GLU A 138 6.09 -7.71 13.69
C GLU A 138 5.78 -6.48 12.83
N ALA A 139 6.75 -6.06 12.02
CA ALA A 139 6.57 -4.98 11.07
C ALA A 139 5.45 -5.27 10.05
N VAL A 140 5.37 -6.53 9.54
CA VAL A 140 4.27 -6.96 8.65
C VAL A 140 2.93 -6.86 9.35
N LEU A 141 2.81 -7.35 10.57
CA LEU A 141 1.55 -7.30 11.32
C LEU A 141 1.15 -5.85 11.62
N SER A 142 2.07 -5.03 12.10
CA SER A 142 1.83 -3.61 12.35
C SER A 142 1.43 -2.85 11.06
N TRP A 143 2.11 -3.13 9.95
CA TRP A 143 1.78 -2.56 8.65
C TRP A 143 0.40 -2.99 8.15
N LEU A 144 0.05 -4.27 8.40
CA LEU A 144 -1.24 -4.83 8.04
C LEU A 144 -2.37 -4.23 8.88
N ASP A 145 -2.20 -4.14 10.21
CA ASP A 145 -3.20 -3.60 11.13
C ASP A 145 -3.61 -2.17 10.80
N GLN A 146 -2.70 -1.38 10.24
CA GLN A 146 -3.02 -0.03 9.77
C GLN A 146 -3.95 -0.01 8.55
N ARG A 147 -4.08 -1.09 7.82
CA ARG A 147 -4.87 -1.23 6.58
C ARG A 147 -6.01 -2.22 6.71
N PHE A 148 -5.76 -3.30 7.45
CA PHE A 148 -6.70 -4.38 7.72
C PHE A 148 -6.52 -4.85 9.18
N GLY A 149 -7.29 -4.31 10.09
CA GLY A 149 -7.25 -4.68 11.51
C GLY A 149 -8.24 -5.79 11.86
N HIS A 150 -8.09 -6.34 13.06
CA HIS A 150 -8.98 -7.37 13.59
C HIS A 150 -10.35 -6.84 14.04
N GLU A 151 -10.48 -5.54 14.25
CA GLU A 151 -11.70 -4.84 14.63
C GLU A 151 -12.14 -3.84 13.58
N PRO A 152 -13.43 -3.50 13.50
CA PRO A 152 -13.90 -2.40 12.66
C PRO A 152 -13.17 -1.08 12.99
N PRO A 153 -12.94 -0.20 12.00
CA PRO A 153 -12.27 1.06 12.25
C PRO A 153 -13.09 1.96 13.19
N ARG A 154 -12.41 2.53 14.18
CA ARG A 154 -13.03 3.45 15.13
C ARG A 154 -13.39 4.78 14.45
N GLY A 155 -14.45 5.41 14.93
CA GLY A 155 -14.87 6.73 14.45
C GLY A 155 -15.73 6.74 13.18
N LEU A 156 -15.85 5.64 12.45
CA LEU A 156 -16.65 5.60 11.22
C LEU A 156 -18.14 5.91 11.44
N ALA A 157 -18.70 5.43 12.56
CA ALA A 157 -20.12 5.63 12.91
C ALA A 157 -20.45 7.09 13.22
N GLY A 158 -19.52 7.85 13.82
CA GLY A 158 -19.70 9.24 14.23
C GLY A 158 -19.51 10.28 13.13
N LEU A 159 -19.18 9.88 11.91
CA LEU A 159 -18.95 10.80 10.80
C LEU A 159 -20.26 11.42 10.31
N SER A 160 -20.22 12.73 10.00
CA SER A 160 -21.30 13.39 9.27
C SER A 160 -21.54 12.72 7.90
N PRO A 161 -22.73 12.81 7.29
CA PRO A 161 -23.00 12.23 5.98
C PRO A 161 -22.00 12.72 4.91
N ALA A 162 -21.65 14.01 4.91
CA ALA A 162 -20.70 14.60 3.97
C ALA A 162 -19.28 14.03 4.16
N THR A 163 -18.80 13.97 5.41
CA THR A 163 -17.48 13.40 5.74
C THR A 163 -17.44 11.91 5.42
N ARG A 164 -18.51 11.16 5.74
CA ARG A 164 -18.61 9.73 5.41
C ARG A 164 -18.55 9.48 3.90
N SER A 165 -19.24 10.30 3.10
CA SER A 165 -19.15 10.23 1.64
C SER A 165 -17.73 10.50 1.15
N ALA A 166 -17.04 11.51 1.69
CA ALA A 166 -15.65 11.80 1.34
C ALA A 166 -14.71 10.65 1.71
N VAL A 167 -14.86 10.08 2.93
CA VAL A 167 -14.11 8.91 3.40
C VAL A 167 -14.31 7.71 2.46
N THR A 168 -15.55 7.38 2.13
CA THR A 168 -15.87 6.27 1.22
C THR A 168 -15.24 6.45 -0.17
N GLN A 169 -15.16 7.69 -0.64
CA GLN A 169 -14.53 8.04 -1.91
C GLN A 169 -13.01 8.20 -1.81
N GLY A 170 -12.44 8.07 -0.60
CA GLY A 170 -11.00 8.26 -0.36
C GLY A 170 -10.54 9.67 -0.73
N ARG A 171 -11.29 10.67 -0.33
CA ARG A 171 -11.00 12.09 -0.59
C ARG A 171 -10.88 12.86 0.72
N LEU A 172 -9.97 13.81 0.76
CA LEU A 172 -9.94 14.82 1.80
C LEU A 172 -10.90 15.95 1.48
N VAL A 173 -11.52 16.47 2.51
CA VAL A 173 -12.30 17.73 2.47
C VAL A 173 -11.77 18.66 3.57
N SER A 174 -11.90 19.96 3.36
CA SER A 174 -11.53 20.96 4.34
C SER A 174 -12.26 20.70 5.66
N GLU A 175 -11.64 21.02 6.79
CA GLU A 175 -12.15 20.81 8.16
C GLU A 175 -12.37 19.35 8.58
N MET A 176 -11.97 18.37 7.74
CA MET A 176 -11.94 16.97 8.14
C MET A 176 -10.92 16.77 9.24
N ASP A 177 -11.29 16.12 10.34
CA ASP A 177 -10.35 15.79 11.41
C ASP A 177 -9.33 14.72 10.98
N ALA A 178 -8.22 14.64 11.73
CA ALA A 178 -7.12 13.70 11.44
C ALA A 178 -7.58 12.24 11.45
N GLY A 179 -8.56 11.86 12.29
CA GLY A 179 -9.12 10.50 12.33
C GLY A 179 -9.86 10.16 11.03
N ALA A 180 -10.77 11.04 10.61
CA ALA A 180 -11.50 10.88 9.36
C ALA A 180 -10.56 10.92 8.13
N ALA A 181 -9.50 11.74 8.17
CA ALA A 181 -8.50 11.78 7.10
C ALA A 181 -7.74 10.45 6.98
N LYS A 182 -7.39 9.79 8.09
CA LYS A 182 -6.80 8.44 8.08
C LYS A 182 -7.78 7.38 7.57
N LEU A 183 -9.06 7.49 7.87
CA LEU A 183 -10.08 6.60 7.29
C LEU A 183 -10.21 6.80 5.77
N ALA A 184 -10.02 8.03 5.27
CA ALA A 184 -10.11 8.33 3.85
C ALA A 184 -8.88 7.88 3.04
N LEU A 185 -7.67 7.99 3.58
CA LEU A 185 -6.42 7.82 2.82
C LEU A 185 -5.44 6.80 3.40
N CYS A 186 -5.82 6.09 4.47
CA CYS A 186 -4.91 5.35 5.34
C CYS A 186 -3.92 6.26 6.10
N PRO A 187 -3.19 5.73 7.10
CA PRO A 187 -2.14 6.50 7.74
C PRO A 187 -1.08 6.97 6.75
N PRO A 188 -0.55 8.19 6.92
CA PRO A 188 0.53 8.70 6.08
C PRO A 188 1.82 7.90 6.32
N ASP A 189 2.67 7.85 5.30
CA ASP A 189 3.97 7.18 5.39
C ASP A 189 4.96 7.98 6.26
N ARG A 190 4.80 9.32 6.29
CA ARG A 190 5.61 10.22 7.12
C ARG A 190 4.77 11.39 7.63
N VAL A 191 5.13 11.89 8.82
CA VAL A 191 4.50 13.07 9.43
C VAL A 191 5.60 14.03 9.88
N PHE A 192 5.55 15.23 9.34
CA PHE A 192 6.39 16.35 9.80
C PHE A 192 5.51 17.30 10.61
N ARG A 193 5.95 17.62 11.83
CA ARG A 193 5.22 18.50 12.76
C ARG A 193 5.99 19.75 13.02
N ASP A 194 5.37 20.89 12.79
CA ASP A 194 5.85 22.18 13.25
C ASP A 194 5.09 22.56 14.53
N VAL A 195 5.69 22.21 15.66
CA VAL A 195 5.13 22.50 16.99
C VAL A 195 5.33 23.96 17.42
N ARG A 196 6.13 24.74 16.68
CA ARG A 196 6.36 26.17 16.95
C ARG A 196 5.29 27.04 16.30
N ALA A 197 4.62 26.51 15.27
CA ALA A 197 3.49 27.18 14.66
C ALA A 197 2.31 27.25 15.63
N THR A 198 1.62 28.37 15.63
CA THR A 198 0.39 28.58 16.43
C THR A 198 -0.73 29.01 15.49
N PRO A 199 -1.71 28.14 15.21
CA PRO A 199 -1.89 26.75 15.69
C PRO A 199 -0.86 25.76 15.11
N PRO A 200 -0.67 24.57 15.73
CA PRO A 200 0.26 23.54 15.27
C PRO A 200 -0.05 23.07 13.84
N VAL A 201 1.01 22.85 13.06
CA VAL A 201 0.91 22.40 11.67
C VAL A 201 1.50 21.01 11.51
N GLU A 202 0.76 20.10 10.85
CA GLU A 202 1.27 18.81 10.45
C GLU A 202 1.26 18.71 8.92
N LYS A 203 2.33 18.15 8.35
CA LYS A 203 2.43 17.78 6.93
C LYS A 203 2.48 16.27 6.84
N TRP A 204 1.45 15.68 6.29
CA TRP A 204 1.31 14.24 6.09
C TRP A 204 1.74 13.87 4.69
N ILE A 205 2.74 13.02 4.58
CA ILE A 205 3.32 12.62 3.30
C ILE A 205 2.84 11.22 2.94
N TYR A 206 2.38 11.07 1.72
CA TYR A 206 1.98 9.82 1.09
C TYR A 206 2.94 9.51 -0.04
N LEU A 207 3.74 8.46 0.13
CA LEU A 207 4.78 8.05 -0.81
C LEU A 207 4.18 7.11 -1.85
N HIS A 208 4.05 7.59 -3.08
CA HIS A 208 3.55 6.78 -4.18
C HIS A 208 4.71 6.17 -4.96
N GLN A 209 4.57 4.91 -5.36
CA GLN A 209 5.51 4.28 -6.28
C GLN A 209 5.50 5.02 -7.63
N GLY A 210 6.69 5.32 -8.12
CA GLY A 210 6.85 6.10 -9.36
C GLY A 210 7.03 7.61 -9.15
N GLY A 211 7.14 8.07 -7.87
CA GLY A 211 7.53 9.46 -7.54
C GLY A 211 6.38 10.48 -7.55
N ASP A 212 5.15 10.06 -7.77
CA ASP A 212 3.96 10.95 -7.67
C ASP A 212 3.53 11.10 -6.21
N HIS A 213 4.44 11.59 -5.37
CA HIS A 213 4.18 11.79 -3.95
C HIS A 213 3.12 12.84 -3.70
N ARG A 214 2.40 12.71 -2.60
CA ARG A 214 1.31 13.63 -2.21
C ARG A 214 1.49 14.08 -0.78
N MET A 215 1.01 15.28 -0.48
CA MET A 215 1.04 15.87 0.84
C MET A 215 -0.34 16.37 1.24
N ALA A 216 -0.76 16.07 2.47
CA ALA A 216 -1.85 16.77 3.14
C ALA A 216 -1.29 17.70 4.20
N VAL A 217 -1.93 18.86 4.37
CA VAL A 217 -1.58 19.81 5.43
C VAL A 217 -2.73 19.86 6.42
N LEU A 218 -2.42 19.68 7.69
CA LEU A 218 -3.36 19.80 8.79
C LEU A 218 -2.93 20.98 9.67
N ILE A 219 -3.90 21.79 10.07
CA ILE A 219 -3.72 22.89 11.02
C ILE A 219 -4.66 22.59 12.19
N ASP A 220 -4.13 22.55 13.39
CA ASP A 220 -4.87 22.18 14.61
C ASP A 220 -5.64 20.84 14.45
N GLY A 221 -4.97 19.84 13.83
CA GLY A 221 -5.54 18.52 13.58
C GLY A 221 -6.62 18.44 12.53
N LYS A 222 -6.89 19.54 11.78
CA LYS A 222 -7.90 19.59 10.71
C LYS A 222 -7.25 19.77 9.34
N VAL A 223 -7.77 19.05 8.37
CA VAL A 223 -7.31 19.12 6.98
C VAL A 223 -7.63 20.49 6.38
N THR A 224 -6.64 21.12 5.76
CA THR A 224 -6.82 22.44 5.12
C THR A 224 -7.41 22.40 3.72
N GLY A 225 -7.37 21.22 3.07
CA GLY A 225 -7.87 21.07 1.70
C GLY A 225 -7.50 19.75 1.05
N LYS A 226 -7.32 19.78 -0.27
CA LYS A 226 -6.98 18.60 -1.09
C LYS A 226 -5.51 18.20 -0.92
N LEU A 227 -5.21 16.96 -1.30
CA LEU A 227 -3.82 16.51 -1.45
C LEU A 227 -3.08 17.38 -2.46
N LEU A 228 -1.90 17.84 -2.06
CA LEU A 228 -0.99 18.62 -2.90
C LEU A 228 0.05 17.68 -3.54
N PRO A 229 0.46 17.90 -4.78
CA PRO A 229 1.60 17.21 -5.35
C PRO A 229 2.87 17.59 -4.58
N LEU A 230 3.78 16.61 -4.41
CA LEU A 230 5.05 16.80 -3.72
C LEU A 230 6.17 16.28 -4.61
N SER A 231 7.07 17.19 -5.04
CA SER A 231 8.22 16.77 -5.82
C SER A 231 9.27 16.07 -4.95
N PRO A 232 10.13 15.22 -5.54
CA PRO A 232 11.24 14.59 -4.81
C PRO A 232 12.18 15.60 -4.14
N GLU A 233 12.41 16.76 -4.75
CA GLU A 233 13.23 17.84 -4.21
C GLU A 233 12.56 18.47 -2.97
N ALA A 234 11.26 18.74 -3.06
CA ALA A 234 10.50 19.28 -1.93
C ALA A 234 10.42 18.27 -0.77
N LEU A 235 10.34 16.95 -1.07
CA LEU A 235 10.41 15.91 -0.05
C LEU A 235 11.78 15.92 0.66
N LYS A 236 12.87 15.98 -0.09
CA LYS A 236 14.23 16.09 0.48
C LYS A 236 14.40 17.33 1.36
N ALA A 237 13.83 18.47 0.95
CA ALA A 237 13.87 19.68 1.75
C ALA A 237 13.13 19.56 3.08
N LEU A 238 12.05 18.76 3.16
CA LEU A 238 11.35 18.48 4.41
C LEU A 238 12.12 17.54 5.34
N GLU A 239 13.05 16.74 4.81
CA GLU A 239 13.87 15.78 5.57
C GLU A 239 15.16 16.40 6.14
N GLN A 240 15.50 17.61 5.72
CA GLN A 240 16.64 18.34 6.26
C GLN A 240 16.24 19.02 7.59
N PRO A 241 17.05 18.85 8.65
CA PRO A 241 16.79 19.40 9.97
C PRO A 241 16.82 20.93 9.99
#